data_ed432e3a803a65bde91687f736b6b046
#
_entry.id   ed432e3a803a65bde91687f736b6b046
#
_cell.length_a   1.000
_cell.length_b   1.000
_cell.length_c   1.000
_cell.angle_alpha   90.00
_cell.angle_beta   90.00
_cell.angle_gamma   90.00
#
_symmetry.space_group_name_H-M   'P 1'
#
loop_
_entity.id
_entity.type
_entity.pdbx_description
1 polymer ?
#
loop_
_entity_poly.entity_id
_entity_poly.type
_entity_poly.pdbx_seq_one_letter_code
_entity_poly.pdbx_strand_id
1 'polypeptide(L)'
;MHLDELVSAIRTFPGVTRKHTIREVVRFLPTTSFTNVVASEGEDAAAIEYGDDCILFAADGIMESLVKTDPFYAGYFAVLVNVNDIAAMGGRALAMVDIVSMKDEKVCSQILKGMERAVRKFNVPIVGGHTHPDCAYHAIDVSIIGTVPRKDIILSDSAKDGDDIVFVMDTDGFFPAGLKHAWDTTTLKDDRLVRDQMAAMCIVAKEHLATAGKDMSNPGCIGTLGMLLESSGLGGIVDVTRIPAPKGVDFIQWILAYQGCGF
;
A
#
# COMPACT_ATOMS: atom_id res chain seq x y z
N MET A 1 22.74 4.00 17.31
CA MET A 1 21.49 4.77 17.12
C MET A 1 20.79 4.84 18.46
N HIS A 2 20.45 6.04 18.90
CA HIS A 2 19.66 6.23 20.12
C HIS A 2 18.17 5.98 19.83
N LEU A 3 17.47 5.30 20.75
CA LEU A 3 16.03 5.01 20.60
C LEU A 3 15.20 6.30 20.46
N ASP A 4 15.58 7.36 21.18
CA ASP A 4 14.90 8.66 21.10
C ASP A 4 15.00 9.31 19.72
N GLU A 5 16.13 9.13 19.03
CA GLU A 5 16.31 9.62 17.64
C GLU A 5 15.37 8.90 16.69
N LEU A 6 15.25 7.56 16.85
CA LEU A 6 14.36 6.75 16.06
C LEU A 6 12.90 7.13 16.29
N VAL A 7 12.48 7.25 17.55
CA VAL A 7 11.11 7.66 17.91
C VAL A 7 10.80 9.05 17.35
N SER A 8 11.74 9.99 17.48
CA SER A 8 11.59 11.34 16.93
C SER A 8 11.44 11.31 15.41
N ALA A 9 12.29 10.55 14.70
CA ALA A 9 12.23 10.42 13.25
C ALA A 9 10.87 9.89 12.79
N ILE A 10 10.34 8.84 13.42
CA ILE A 10 9.03 8.27 13.11
C ILE A 10 7.91 9.29 13.37
N ARG A 11 7.87 9.89 14.54
CA ARG A 11 6.80 10.83 14.94
C ARG A 11 6.71 12.08 14.06
N THR A 12 7.84 12.57 13.56
CA THR A 12 7.90 13.78 12.73
C THR A 12 7.88 13.48 11.23
N PHE A 13 7.91 12.20 10.85
CA PHE A 13 7.93 11.81 9.45
C PHE A 13 6.63 12.21 8.73
N PRO A 14 6.70 12.90 7.57
CA PRO A 14 5.51 13.32 6.84
C PRO A 14 4.59 12.16 6.44
N GLY A 15 5.15 10.96 6.19
CA GLY A 15 4.37 9.76 5.92
C GLY A 15 3.43 9.37 7.06
N VAL A 16 3.83 9.65 8.31
CA VAL A 16 3.02 9.44 9.53
C VAL A 16 2.06 10.61 9.75
N THR A 17 2.57 11.84 9.81
CA THR A 17 1.79 13.01 10.24
C THR A 17 0.64 13.34 9.28
N ARG A 18 0.81 13.12 7.97
CA ARG A 18 -0.23 13.34 6.96
C ARG A 18 -1.47 12.45 7.16
N LYS A 19 -1.33 11.30 7.81
CA LYS A 19 -2.45 10.38 8.06
C LYS A 19 -3.47 10.94 9.06
N HIS A 20 -3.08 11.89 9.90
CA HIS A 20 -3.98 12.52 10.86
C HIS A 20 -5.18 13.24 10.21
N THR A 21 -5.03 13.72 8.96
CA THR A 21 -6.11 14.40 8.23
C THR A 21 -7.23 13.46 7.76
N ILE A 22 -6.99 12.16 7.71
CA ILE A 22 -7.98 11.16 7.27
C ILE A 22 -9.22 11.22 8.15
N ARG A 23 -9.07 11.36 9.48
CA ARG A 23 -10.17 11.47 10.43
C ARG A 23 -11.14 12.63 10.11
N GLU A 24 -10.60 13.76 9.62
CA GLU A 24 -11.44 14.92 9.26
C GLU A 24 -12.28 14.64 8.01
N VAL A 25 -11.74 13.90 7.04
CA VAL A 25 -12.48 13.51 5.83
C VAL A 25 -13.58 12.51 6.17
N VAL A 26 -13.25 11.48 6.93
CA VAL A 26 -14.18 10.39 7.28
C VAL A 26 -15.39 10.89 8.06
N ARG A 27 -15.24 11.91 8.92
CA ARG A 27 -16.36 12.50 9.68
C ARG A 27 -17.54 12.97 8.81
N PHE A 28 -17.29 13.26 7.54
CA PHE A 28 -18.34 13.71 6.60
C PHE A 28 -18.90 12.56 5.75
N LEU A 29 -18.36 11.35 5.87
CA LEU A 29 -18.75 10.20 5.06
C LEU A 29 -19.56 9.19 5.90
N PRO A 30 -20.87 8.98 5.62
CA PRO A 30 -21.73 8.13 6.45
C PRO A 30 -21.54 6.63 6.11
N THR A 31 -20.37 6.06 6.36
CA THR A 31 -20.05 4.67 6.02
C THR A 31 -20.78 3.64 6.89
N THR A 32 -21.01 3.94 8.15
CA THR A 32 -21.57 3.02 9.16
C THR A 32 -23.07 2.72 9.01
N SER A 33 -23.76 3.38 8.08
CA SER A 33 -25.22 3.22 7.89
C SER A 33 -25.59 2.06 6.96
N PHE A 34 -24.62 1.44 6.31
CA PHE A 34 -24.83 0.43 5.27
C PHE A 34 -24.49 -0.96 5.78
N THR A 35 -25.45 -1.88 5.78
CA THR A 35 -25.33 -3.22 6.37
C THR A 35 -24.45 -4.18 5.56
N ASN A 36 -24.21 -3.89 4.29
CA ASN A 36 -23.37 -4.69 3.40
C ASN A 36 -21.89 -4.27 3.38
N VAL A 37 -21.52 -3.22 4.13
CA VAL A 37 -20.11 -2.82 4.29
C VAL A 37 -19.50 -3.65 5.42
N VAL A 38 -18.51 -4.46 5.11
CA VAL A 38 -17.79 -5.32 6.06
C VAL A 38 -16.61 -4.57 6.68
N ALA A 39 -15.91 -3.79 5.86
CA ALA A 39 -14.78 -2.97 6.27
C ALA A 39 -14.73 -1.66 5.47
N SER A 40 -14.29 -0.58 6.09
CA SER A 40 -14.30 0.75 5.50
C SER A 40 -13.04 1.55 5.85
N GLU A 41 -13.19 2.70 6.49
CA GLU A 41 -12.06 3.57 6.83
C GLU A 41 -11.07 2.91 7.79
N GLY A 42 -9.78 3.07 7.48
CA GLY A 42 -8.69 2.50 8.28
C GLY A 42 -8.11 1.22 7.70
N GLU A 43 -8.86 0.53 6.85
CA GLU A 43 -8.41 -0.64 6.10
C GLU A 43 -7.66 -0.24 4.81
N ASP A 44 -6.95 -1.20 4.22
CA ASP A 44 -6.24 -1.00 2.95
C ASP A 44 -7.23 -0.93 1.78
N ALA A 45 -8.33 -1.67 1.86
CA ALA A 45 -9.45 -1.53 0.93
C ALA A 45 -10.80 -1.58 1.68
N ALA A 46 -11.80 -0.90 1.16
CA ALA A 46 -13.17 -1.14 1.59
C ALA A 46 -13.60 -2.55 1.18
N ALA A 47 -14.36 -3.23 2.05
CA ALA A 47 -14.90 -4.56 1.78
C ALA A 47 -16.42 -4.53 1.79
N ILE A 48 -17.02 -4.96 0.68
CA ILE A 48 -18.46 -4.98 0.48
C ILE A 48 -18.90 -6.43 0.31
N GLU A 49 -19.89 -6.85 1.09
CA GLU A 49 -20.44 -8.20 1.03
C GLU A 49 -21.10 -8.48 -0.32
N TYR A 50 -20.72 -9.59 -0.95
CA TYR A 50 -21.27 -10.04 -2.23
C TYR A 50 -21.35 -11.58 -2.28
N GLY A 51 -22.47 -12.13 -1.87
CA GLY A 51 -22.64 -13.58 -1.72
C GLY A 51 -21.74 -14.16 -0.63
N ASP A 52 -20.98 -15.20 -0.97
CA ASP A 52 -20.01 -15.83 -0.07
C ASP A 52 -18.65 -15.12 -0.05
N ASP A 53 -18.47 -14.10 -0.90
CA ASP A 53 -17.27 -13.32 -1.06
C ASP A 53 -17.44 -11.88 -0.54
N CYS A 54 -16.35 -11.15 -0.42
CA CYS A 54 -16.32 -9.70 -0.38
C CYS A 54 -15.70 -9.15 -1.66
N ILE A 55 -16.29 -8.08 -2.18
CA ILE A 55 -15.63 -7.20 -3.14
C ILE A 55 -14.73 -6.27 -2.35
N LEU A 56 -13.45 -6.26 -2.68
CA LEU A 56 -12.48 -5.30 -2.18
C LEU A 56 -12.39 -4.13 -3.16
N PHE A 57 -12.36 -2.91 -2.64
CA PHE A 57 -12.32 -1.71 -3.44
C PHE A 57 -11.41 -0.65 -2.79
N ALA A 58 -10.32 -0.29 -3.46
CA ALA A 58 -9.36 0.71 -3.02
C ALA A 58 -9.13 1.79 -4.08
N ALA A 59 -8.59 2.91 -3.67
CA ALA A 59 -8.15 3.98 -4.57
C ALA A 59 -7.00 4.77 -3.96
N ASP A 60 -5.90 4.89 -4.70
CA ASP A 60 -4.75 5.67 -4.33
C ASP A 60 -4.36 6.70 -5.38
N GLY A 61 -4.08 7.90 -4.88
CA GLY A 61 -3.48 8.98 -5.66
C GLY A 61 -1.99 9.11 -5.40
N ILE A 62 -1.21 9.37 -6.44
CA ILE A 62 0.24 9.51 -6.34
C ILE A 62 0.62 10.94 -6.00
N MET A 63 1.51 11.10 -5.03
CA MET A 63 2.02 12.40 -4.61
C MET A 63 2.67 13.15 -5.77
N GLU A 64 2.35 14.43 -5.92
CA GLU A 64 2.93 15.31 -6.94
C GLU A 64 4.47 15.33 -6.91
N SER A 65 5.06 15.23 -5.72
CA SER A 65 6.51 15.17 -5.55
C SER A 65 7.13 13.96 -6.24
N LEU A 66 6.44 12.81 -6.24
CA LEU A 66 6.89 11.60 -6.94
C LEU A 66 6.79 11.78 -8.45
N VAL A 67 5.68 12.34 -8.94
CA VAL A 67 5.51 12.65 -10.37
C VAL A 67 6.59 13.61 -10.86
N LYS A 68 6.98 14.61 -10.06
CA LYS A 68 8.05 15.57 -10.40
C LYS A 68 9.44 14.93 -10.37
N THR A 69 9.67 13.97 -9.48
CA THR A 69 10.98 13.33 -9.31
C THR A 69 11.23 12.27 -10.38
N ASP A 70 10.28 11.37 -10.56
CA ASP A 70 10.35 10.30 -11.55
C ASP A 70 8.94 9.90 -12.04
N PRO A 71 8.51 10.44 -13.20
CA PRO A 71 7.18 10.13 -13.72
C PRO A 71 6.94 8.66 -14.07
N PHE A 72 8.00 7.92 -14.45
CA PHE A 72 7.88 6.49 -14.72
C PHE A 72 7.55 5.73 -13.43
N TYR A 73 8.29 5.99 -12.35
CA TYR A 73 8.00 5.37 -11.05
C TYR A 73 6.67 5.85 -10.46
N ALA A 74 6.24 7.09 -10.73
CA ALA A 74 4.91 7.55 -10.35
C ALA A 74 3.82 6.67 -10.97
N GLY A 75 3.91 6.41 -12.28
CA GLY A 75 2.98 5.51 -12.97
C GLY A 75 3.08 4.06 -12.50
N TYR A 76 4.29 3.56 -12.26
CA TYR A 76 4.51 2.20 -11.79
C TYR A 76 3.92 1.98 -10.39
N PHE A 77 4.21 2.90 -9.46
CA PHE A 77 3.71 2.81 -8.09
C PHE A 77 2.21 3.06 -7.99
N ALA A 78 1.60 3.83 -8.90
CA ALA A 78 0.15 3.98 -8.93
C ALA A 78 -0.59 2.64 -9.06
N VAL A 79 0.00 1.70 -9.80
CA VAL A 79 -0.52 0.33 -9.92
C VAL A 79 -0.09 -0.52 -8.72
N LEU A 80 1.18 -0.47 -8.33
CA LEU A 80 1.74 -1.32 -7.27
C LEU A 80 1.03 -1.11 -5.92
N VAL A 81 0.82 0.14 -5.48
CA VAL A 81 0.20 0.43 -4.17
C VAL A 81 -1.21 -0.15 -4.12
N ASN A 82 -1.99 0.01 -5.18
CA ASN A 82 -3.33 -0.55 -5.27
C ASN A 82 -3.36 -2.09 -5.25
N VAL A 83 -2.38 -2.74 -5.89
CA VAL A 83 -2.27 -4.20 -5.84
C VAL A 83 -1.87 -4.68 -4.44
N ASN A 84 -1.02 -3.92 -3.74
CA ASN A 84 -0.66 -4.20 -2.34
C ASN A 84 -1.89 -4.16 -1.43
N ASP A 85 -2.75 -3.14 -1.56
CA ASP A 85 -3.96 -2.99 -0.74
C ASP A 85 -4.85 -4.24 -0.83
N ILE A 86 -5.09 -4.72 -2.05
CA ILE A 86 -5.89 -5.93 -2.25
C ILE A 86 -5.19 -7.16 -1.66
N ALA A 87 -3.86 -7.28 -1.85
CA ALA A 87 -3.10 -8.40 -1.34
C ALA A 87 -3.05 -8.42 0.19
N ALA A 88 -2.88 -7.26 0.84
CA ALA A 88 -2.84 -7.13 2.29
C ALA A 88 -4.08 -7.72 2.98
N MET A 89 -5.25 -7.58 2.35
CA MET A 89 -6.51 -8.14 2.83
C MET A 89 -6.74 -9.61 2.43
N GLY A 90 -5.70 -10.29 1.89
CA GLY A 90 -5.79 -11.68 1.42
C GLY A 90 -6.53 -11.84 0.09
N GLY A 91 -6.81 -10.74 -0.59
CA GLY A 91 -7.60 -10.69 -1.80
C GLY A 91 -6.82 -10.94 -3.08
N ARG A 92 -7.59 -11.19 -4.16
CA ARG A 92 -7.10 -11.28 -5.52
C ARG A 92 -7.57 -10.07 -6.31
N ALA A 93 -6.62 -9.29 -6.83
CA ALA A 93 -6.91 -8.16 -7.71
C ALA A 93 -7.55 -8.63 -9.03
N LEU A 94 -8.55 -7.90 -9.53
CA LEU A 94 -9.30 -8.21 -10.73
C LEU A 94 -9.06 -7.20 -11.86
N ALA A 95 -9.27 -5.93 -11.57
CA ALA A 95 -9.17 -4.86 -12.57
C ALA A 95 -9.00 -3.49 -11.90
N MET A 96 -8.52 -2.53 -12.69
CA MET A 96 -8.34 -1.15 -12.28
C MET A 96 -9.01 -0.18 -13.26
N VAL A 97 -9.29 1.02 -12.78
CA VAL A 97 -9.57 2.20 -13.58
C VAL A 97 -8.69 3.36 -13.11
N ASP A 98 -8.41 4.32 -13.97
CA ASP A 98 -7.54 5.45 -13.65
C ASP A 98 -8.19 6.81 -13.89
N ILE A 99 -7.60 7.85 -13.28
CA ILE A 99 -7.80 9.25 -13.65
C ILE A 99 -6.42 9.85 -13.88
N VAL A 100 -6.17 10.33 -15.09
CA VAL A 100 -4.89 10.95 -15.46
C VAL A 100 -5.11 12.39 -15.85
N SER A 101 -4.52 13.31 -15.10
CA SER A 101 -4.47 14.75 -15.43
C SER A 101 -3.13 15.11 -16.03
N MET A 102 -3.16 15.72 -17.22
CA MET A 102 -1.97 15.97 -18.04
C MET A 102 -1.73 17.45 -18.26
N LYS A 103 -0.51 17.90 -17.92
CA LYS A 103 -0.01 19.22 -18.29
C LYS A 103 0.97 19.17 -19.46
N ASP A 104 1.73 18.09 -19.56
CA ASP A 104 2.82 17.91 -20.51
C ASP A 104 2.83 16.48 -21.04
N GLU A 105 2.86 16.33 -22.37
CA GLU A 105 2.78 15.02 -23.03
C GLU A 105 3.98 14.11 -22.72
N LYS A 106 5.19 14.68 -22.55
CA LYS A 106 6.39 13.87 -22.26
C LYS A 106 6.32 13.24 -20.88
N VAL A 107 5.91 14.03 -19.88
CA VAL A 107 5.71 13.55 -18.52
C VAL A 107 4.60 12.49 -18.51
N CYS A 108 3.48 12.77 -19.17
CA CYS A 108 2.39 11.82 -19.31
C CYS A 108 2.85 10.49 -19.94
N SER A 109 3.61 10.56 -21.03
CA SER A 109 4.16 9.38 -21.70
C SER A 109 5.02 8.52 -20.76
N GLN A 110 5.80 9.11 -19.85
CA GLN A 110 6.57 8.35 -18.85
C GLN A 110 5.68 7.71 -17.81
N ILE A 111 4.67 8.44 -17.31
CA ILE A 111 3.67 7.88 -16.38
C ILE A 111 3.01 6.64 -17.00
N LEU A 112 2.48 6.76 -18.22
CA LEU A 112 1.81 5.65 -18.91
C LEU A 112 2.72 4.44 -19.15
N LYS A 113 4.01 4.65 -19.46
CA LYS A 113 5.00 3.55 -19.54
C LYS A 113 5.21 2.85 -18.20
N GLY A 114 5.24 3.61 -17.12
CA GLY A 114 5.31 3.04 -15.77
C GLY A 114 4.09 2.18 -15.45
N MET A 115 2.89 2.70 -15.74
CA MET A 115 1.63 1.97 -15.57
C MET A 115 1.61 0.70 -16.41
N GLU A 116 1.95 0.78 -17.71
CA GLU A 116 2.03 -0.38 -18.59
C GLU A 116 2.97 -1.45 -18.05
N ARG A 117 4.16 -1.05 -17.59
CA ARG A 117 5.14 -1.97 -17.01
C ARG A 117 4.58 -2.68 -15.77
N ALA A 118 3.88 -1.95 -14.90
CA ALA A 118 3.27 -2.50 -13.69
C ALA A 118 2.07 -3.41 -14.01
N VAL A 119 1.20 -3.02 -14.91
CA VAL A 119 0.08 -3.86 -15.41
C VAL A 119 0.59 -5.22 -15.88
N ARG A 120 1.67 -5.23 -16.67
CA ARG A 120 2.32 -6.49 -17.13
C ARG A 120 2.94 -7.27 -15.98
N LYS A 121 3.62 -6.56 -15.04
CA LYS A 121 4.28 -7.15 -13.88
C LYS A 121 3.28 -7.91 -13.00
N PHE A 122 2.22 -7.23 -12.60
CA PHE A 122 1.23 -7.77 -11.67
C PHE A 122 0.12 -8.56 -12.36
N ASN A 123 0.01 -8.47 -13.69
CA ASN A 123 -1.03 -9.11 -14.49
C ASN A 123 -2.46 -8.70 -14.04
N VAL A 124 -2.64 -7.41 -13.74
CA VAL A 124 -3.93 -6.81 -13.39
C VAL A 124 -4.23 -5.71 -14.41
N PRO A 125 -5.30 -5.81 -15.21
CA PRO A 125 -5.57 -4.86 -16.29
C PRO A 125 -6.14 -3.54 -15.78
N ILE A 126 -5.79 -2.44 -16.47
CA ILE A 126 -6.55 -1.19 -16.43
C ILE A 126 -7.59 -1.27 -17.55
N VAL A 127 -8.87 -1.27 -17.19
CA VAL A 127 -9.99 -1.56 -18.10
C VAL A 127 -10.77 -0.30 -18.50
N GLY A 128 -10.43 0.83 -17.97
CA GLY A 128 -11.06 2.12 -18.26
C GLY A 128 -10.47 3.21 -17.40
N GLY A 129 -11.05 4.40 -17.49
CA GLY A 129 -10.59 5.54 -16.72
C GLY A 129 -11.09 6.85 -17.31
N HIS A 130 -10.48 7.94 -16.87
CA HIS A 130 -10.76 9.28 -17.36
C HIS A 130 -9.47 10.09 -17.56
N THR A 131 -9.44 10.92 -18.59
CA THR A 131 -8.27 11.74 -18.91
C THR A 131 -8.66 13.20 -18.95
N HIS A 132 -7.89 14.05 -18.25
CA HIS A 132 -7.98 15.51 -18.31
C HIS A 132 -6.76 16.06 -19.05
N PRO A 133 -6.84 16.35 -20.38
CA PRO A 133 -5.69 16.76 -21.17
C PRO A 133 -5.28 18.22 -20.97
N ASP A 134 -6.15 19.06 -20.40
CA ASP A 134 -5.97 20.50 -20.30
C ASP A 134 -5.71 20.99 -18.87
N CYS A 135 -5.09 20.16 -18.03
CA CYS A 135 -4.79 20.50 -16.64
C CYS A 135 -3.54 21.36 -16.52
N ALA A 136 -3.52 22.21 -15.49
CA ALA A 136 -2.32 22.99 -15.13
C ALA A 136 -1.27 22.17 -14.36
N TYR A 137 -1.57 20.92 -14.01
CA TYR A 137 -0.77 20.02 -13.19
C TYR A 137 -0.81 18.60 -13.75
N HIS A 138 0.07 17.73 -13.22
CA HIS A 138 0.01 16.30 -13.42
C HIS A 138 -0.54 15.63 -12.16
N ALA A 139 -1.50 14.75 -12.33
CA ALA A 139 -1.96 13.86 -11.29
C ALA A 139 -2.30 12.48 -11.88
N ILE A 140 -2.15 11.46 -11.08
CA ILE A 140 -2.56 10.11 -11.41
C ILE A 140 -3.18 9.49 -10.16
N ASP A 141 -4.40 9.01 -10.33
CA ASP A 141 -5.17 8.28 -9.34
C ASP A 141 -5.62 6.97 -9.97
N VAL A 142 -5.51 5.88 -9.24
CA VAL A 142 -5.94 4.55 -9.68
C VAL A 142 -6.90 3.99 -8.66
N SER A 143 -7.98 3.40 -9.14
CA SER A 143 -8.90 2.61 -8.33
C SER A 143 -8.84 1.17 -8.75
N ILE A 144 -8.89 0.26 -7.80
CA ILE A 144 -8.78 -1.18 -8.01
C ILE A 144 -9.97 -1.91 -7.38
N ILE A 145 -10.41 -2.97 -8.03
CA ILE A 145 -11.30 -3.95 -7.43
C ILE A 145 -10.61 -5.30 -7.30
N GLY A 146 -10.94 -6.01 -6.22
CA GLY A 146 -10.52 -7.38 -5.97
C GLY A 146 -11.62 -8.18 -5.30
N THR A 147 -11.35 -9.45 -5.03
CA THR A 147 -12.26 -10.33 -4.30
C THR A 147 -11.51 -11.16 -3.28
N VAL A 148 -12.17 -11.48 -2.18
CA VAL A 148 -11.71 -12.43 -1.17
C VAL A 148 -12.91 -13.20 -0.63
N PRO A 149 -12.82 -14.52 -0.35
CA PRO A 149 -13.87 -15.22 0.39
C PRO A 149 -14.09 -14.53 1.75
N ARG A 150 -15.34 -14.25 2.10
CA ARG A 150 -15.67 -13.49 3.33
C ARG A 150 -15.02 -14.08 4.58
N LYS A 151 -14.91 -15.39 4.67
CA LYS A 151 -14.30 -16.10 5.82
C LYS A 151 -12.78 -15.96 5.88
N ASP A 152 -12.13 -15.58 4.79
CA ASP A 152 -10.67 -15.54 4.63
C ASP A 152 -10.12 -14.09 4.62
N ILE A 153 -11.00 -13.07 4.75
CA ILE A 153 -10.56 -11.67 4.74
C ILE A 153 -9.63 -11.36 5.92
N ILE A 154 -8.54 -10.68 5.65
CA ILE A 154 -7.62 -10.14 6.67
C ILE A 154 -7.96 -8.66 6.86
N LEU A 155 -8.22 -8.27 8.12
CA LEU A 155 -8.52 -6.88 8.50
C LEU A 155 -7.40 -6.32 9.38
N SER A 156 -7.28 -5.00 9.44
CA SER A 156 -6.28 -4.33 10.28
C SER A 156 -6.76 -4.11 11.71
N ASP A 157 -8.05 -4.26 11.99
CA ASP A 157 -8.69 -3.99 13.29
C ASP A 157 -8.92 -5.27 14.14
N SER A 158 -8.41 -6.41 13.70
CA SER A 158 -8.71 -7.74 14.28
C SER A 158 -7.56 -8.39 15.03
N ALA A 159 -6.45 -7.67 15.26
CA ALA A 159 -5.34 -8.15 16.10
C ALA A 159 -5.77 -8.41 17.55
N LYS A 160 -5.09 -9.33 18.20
CA LYS A 160 -5.39 -9.76 19.58
C LYS A 160 -4.19 -9.57 20.49
N ASP A 161 -4.47 -9.35 21.77
CA ASP A 161 -3.42 -9.33 22.78
C ASP A 161 -2.69 -10.68 22.83
N GLY A 162 -1.36 -10.63 22.78
CA GLY A 162 -0.50 -11.81 22.73
C GLY A 162 -0.14 -12.28 21.32
N ASP A 163 -0.64 -11.65 20.27
CA ASP A 163 -0.22 -11.95 18.90
C ASP A 163 1.26 -11.57 18.65
N ASP A 164 1.95 -12.38 17.87
CA ASP A 164 3.30 -12.08 17.41
C ASP A 164 3.25 -11.05 16.25
N ILE A 165 4.19 -10.10 16.28
CA ILE A 165 4.37 -9.13 15.18
C ILE A 165 5.30 -9.76 14.14
N VAL A 166 4.81 -9.87 12.89
CA VAL A 166 5.58 -10.39 11.76
C VAL A 166 5.69 -9.31 10.69
N PHE A 167 6.91 -8.91 10.33
CA PHE A 167 7.18 -8.07 9.17
C PHE A 167 7.61 -8.93 7.97
N VAL A 168 6.84 -8.87 6.90
CA VAL A 168 7.19 -9.50 5.62
C VAL A 168 7.88 -8.45 4.76
N MET A 169 9.17 -8.59 4.55
CA MET A 169 10.00 -7.62 3.82
C MET A 169 10.92 -8.31 2.83
N ASP A 170 11.10 -7.70 1.68
CA ASP A 170 12.12 -8.12 0.72
C ASP A 170 13.33 -7.17 0.79
N THR A 171 14.45 -7.66 1.32
CA THR A 171 15.68 -6.89 1.47
C THR A 171 16.52 -6.83 0.19
N ASP A 172 16.13 -7.56 -0.86
CA ASP A 172 16.76 -7.55 -2.17
C ASP A 172 16.05 -6.58 -3.10
N GLY A 173 16.40 -5.32 -3.00
CA GLY A 173 15.81 -4.21 -3.75
C GLY A 173 16.75 -3.00 -3.79
N PHE A 174 16.20 -1.85 -4.08
CA PHE A 174 16.94 -0.60 -4.14
C PHE A 174 16.03 0.62 -3.97
N PHE A 175 16.62 1.77 -3.67
CA PHE A 175 15.94 3.04 -3.77
C PHE A 175 16.12 3.61 -5.18
N PRO A 176 15.06 3.81 -5.96
CA PRO A 176 15.17 4.48 -7.25
C PRO A 176 15.75 5.89 -7.09
N ALA A 177 16.46 6.37 -8.10
CA ALA A 177 17.16 7.64 -8.04
C ALA A 177 16.20 8.79 -7.65
N GLY A 178 16.55 9.52 -6.59
CA GLY A 178 15.72 10.61 -6.05
C GLY A 178 14.58 10.17 -5.12
N LEU A 179 14.25 8.88 -5.02
CA LEU A 179 13.16 8.35 -4.20
C LEU A 179 13.70 7.76 -2.89
N LYS A 180 13.95 8.62 -1.90
CA LYS A 180 14.62 8.22 -0.65
C LYS A 180 13.77 7.32 0.27
N HIS A 181 12.47 7.27 0.09
CA HIS A 181 11.54 6.55 0.95
C HIS A 181 10.62 5.61 0.18
N ALA A 182 11.08 5.12 -0.98
CA ALA A 182 10.38 4.11 -1.75
C ALA A 182 11.38 2.99 -2.09
N TRP A 183 11.28 1.87 -1.38
CA TRP A 183 12.11 0.69 -1.61
C TRP A 183 11.47 -0.19 -2.67
N ASP A 184 12.07 -0.25 -3.84
CA ASP A 184 11.58 -1.05 -4.96
C ASP A 184 12.20 -2.46 -4.91
N THR A 185 11.32 -3.43 -4.80
CA THR A 185 11.67 -4.86 -4.83
C THR A 185 11.09 -5.58 -6.05
N THR A 186 10.45 -4.83 -6.95
CA THR A 186 9.60 -5.43 -7.98
C THR A 186 10.06 -5.17 -9.40
N THR A 187 10.50 -3.94 -9.71
CA THR A 187 10.74 -3.49 -11.10
C THR A 187 11.77 -4.35 -11.83
N LEU A 188 12.87 -4.74 -11.15
CA LEU A 188 13.97 -5.50 -11.74
C LEU A 188 13.82 -7.02 -11.60
N LYS A 189 12.89 -7.51 -10.78
CA LYS A 189 12.69 -8.94 -10.57
C LYS A 189 11.85 -9.58 -11.68
N ASP A 190 11.89 -10.89 -11.76
CA ASP A 190 11.05 -11.69 -12.63
C ASP A 190 9.56 -11.46 -12.32
N ASP A 191 8.74 -11.35 -13.35
CA ASP A 191 7.32 -11.01 -13.21
C ASP A 191 6.54 -12.12 -12.48
N ARG A 192 6.90 -13.38 -12.67
CA ARG A 192 6.27 -14.51 -11.99
C ARG A 192 6.63 -14.53 -10.51
N LEU A 193 7.91 -14.32 -10.19
CA LEU A 193 8.36 -14.25 -8.79
C LEU A 193 7.58 -13.19 -8.01
N VAL A 194 7.43 -11.99 -8.58
CA VAL A 194 6.69 -10.90 -7.93
C VAL A 194 5.22 -11.25 -7.75
N ARG A 195 4.58 -11.87 -8.74
CA ARG A 195 3.20 -12.35 -8.61
C ARG A 195 3.05 -13.44 -7.56
N ASP A 196 4.00 -14.37 -7.48
CA ASP A 196 3.98 -15.44 -6.47
C ASP A 196 4.17 -14.87 -5.05
N GLN A 197 5.01 -13.83 -4.88
CA GLN A 197 5.17 -13.11 -3.61
C GLN A 197 3.86 -12.42 -3.18
N MET A 198 3.18 -11.72 -4.09
CA MET A 198 1.88 -11.10 -3.81
C MET A 198 0.81 -12.13 -3.47
N ALA A 199 0.77 -13.25 -4.22
CA ALA A 199 -0.20 -14.32 -4.00
C ALA A 199 0.01 -15.05 -2.66
N ALA A 200 1.17 -14.92 -2.01
CA ALA A 200 1.42 -15.50 -0.70
C ALA A 200 0.42 -14.99 0.35
N MET A 201 -0.04 -13.73 0.24
CA MET A 201 -1.05 -13.18 1.16
C MET A 201 -2.40 -13.88 1.02
N CYS A 202 -2.77 -14.35 -0.16
CA CYS A 202 -3.96 -15.20 -0.34
C CYS A 202 -3.83 -16.55 0.39
N ILE A 203 -2.60 -17.07 0.52
CA ILE A 203 -2.35 -18.31 1.27
C ILE A 203 -2.43 -18.02 2.77
N VAL A 204 -1.83 -16.92 3.25
CA VAL A 204 -1.93 -16.46 4.65
C VAL A 204 -3.39 -16.34 5.06
N ALA A 205 -4.22 -15.73 4.22
CA ALA A 205 -5.65 -15.56 4.42
C ALA A 205 -6.38 -16.91 4.50
N LYS A 206 -6.24 -17.74 3.47
CA LYS A 206 -6.92 -19.02 3.33
C LYS A 206 -6.59 -20.00 4.47
N GLU A 207 -5.34 -20.03 4.89
CA GLU A 207 -4.87 -20.92 5.98
C GLU A 207 -5.03 -20.26 7.37
N HIS A 208 -5.62 -19.06 7.46
CA HIS A 208 -5.84 -18.30 8.70
C HIS A 208 -4.57 -18.14 9.54
N LEU A 209 -3.44 -17.84 8.90
CA LEU A 209 -2.13 -17.71 9.55
C LEU A 209 -1.92 -16.36 10.22
N ALA A 210 -2.73 -15.36 9.93
CA ALA A 210 -2.71 -14.04 10.55
C ALA A 210 -4.08 -13.69 11.13
N THR A 211 -4.08 -13.03 12.27
CA THR A 211 -5.28 -12.46 12.91
C THR A 211 -5.60 -11.08 12.37
N ALA A 212 -4.59 -10.31 12.02
CA ALA A 212 -4.70 -9.01 11.37
C ALA A 212 -3.55 -8.82 10.38
N GLY A 213 -3.71 -7.89 9.44
CA GLY A 213 -2.69 -7.58 8.45
C GLY A 213 -2.85 -6.19 7.86
N LYS A 214 -1.75 -5.68 7.30
CA LYS A 214 -1.72 -4.40 6.60
C LYS A 214 -0.53 -4.34 5.65
N ASP A 215 -0.66 -3.62 4.52
CA ASP A 215 0.47 -3.31 3.64
C ASP A 215 1.45 -2.32 4.29
N MET A 216 2.73 -2.42 4.00
CA MET A 216 3.73 -1.44 4.46
C MET A 216 3.68 -0.18 3.61
N SER A 217 2.89 0.78 4.03
CA SER A 217 2.63 2.01 3.30
C SER A 217 3.62 3.15 3.65
N ASN A 218 3.32 4.38 3.23
CA ASN A 218 4.18 5.55 3.40
C ASN A 218 4.70 5.85 4.83
N PRO A 219 4.04 5.46 5.93
CA PRO A 219 4.61 5.59 7.27
C PRO A 219 5.82 4.69 7.56
N GLY A 220 6.16 3.77 6.64
CA GLY A 220 7.16 2.74 6.85
C GLY A 220 6.69 1.62 7.79
N CYS A 221 7.52 0.63 8.05
CA CYS A 221 7.09 -0.57 8.78
C CYS A 221 6.60 -0.28 10.20
N ILE A 222 7.31 0.54 10.96
CA ILE A 222 6.91 0.88 12.35
C ILE A 222 5.66 1.77 12.37
N GLY A 223 5.58 2.75 11.46
CA GLY A 223 4.41 3.63 11.38
C GLY A 223 3.17 2.88 10.92
N THR A 224 3.30 1.95 9.99
CA THR A 224 2.22 1.06 9.53
C THR A 224 1.75 0.13 10.66
N LEU A 225 2.68 -0.49 11.40
CA LEU A 225 2.33 -1.27 12.59
C LEU A 225 1.56 -0.41 13.60
N GLY A 226 1.98 0.84 13.82
CA GLY A 226 1.27 1.77 14.69
C GLY A 226 -0.17 2.00 14.26
N MET A 227 -0.44 2.10 12.96
CA MET A 227 -1.79 2.22 12.41
C MET A 227 -2.63 0.96 12.66
N LEU A 228 -2.08 -0.23 12.43
CA LEU A 228 -2.75 -1.51 12.69
C LEU A 228 -3.10 -1.65 14.18
N LEU A 229 -2.15 -1.32 15.07
CA LEU A 229 -2.38 -1.37 16.51
C LEU A 229 -3.43 -0.36 16.97
N GLU A 230 -3.45 0.85 16.38
CA GLU A 230 -4.48 1.86 16.65
C GLU A 230 -5.86 1.38 16.22
N SER A 231 -5.99 0.79 15.01
CA SER A 231 -7.24 0.20 14.52
C SER A 231 -7.75 -0.92 15.42
N SER A 232 -6.84 -1.76 15.92
CA SER A 232 -7.16 -2.88 16.84
C SER A 232 -7.33 -2.46 18.30
N GLY A 233 -7.08 -1.19 18.65
CA GLY A 233 -7.15 -0.72 20.04
C GLY A 233 -6.09 -1.32 20.96
N LEU A 234 -4.93 -1.68 20.41
CA LEU A 234 -3.84 -2.39 21.10
C LEU A 234 -2.56 -1.54 21.17
N GLY A 235 -1.63 -1.98 22.00
CA GLY A 235 -0.24 -1.55 21.98
C GLY A 235 0.67 -2.68 21.49
N GLY A 236 1.94 -2.35 21.17
CA GLY A 236 2.91 -3.34 20.74
C GLY A 236 4.30 -3.08 21.27
N ILE A 237 5.11 -4.14 21.37
CA ILE A 237 6.53 -4.07 21.76
C ILE A 237 7.35 -4.59 20.58
N VAL A 238 8.21 -3.74 20.02
CA VAL A 238 9.08 -4.08 18.89
C VAL A 238 10.54 -4.02 19.32
N ASP A 239 11.26 -5.12 19.22
CA ASP A 239 12.71 -5.11 19.28
C ASP A 239 13.25 -4.71 17.91
N VAL A 240 13.59 -3.44 17.77
CA VAL A 240 14.07 -2.87 16.50
C VAL A 240 15.37 -3.50 16.01
N THR A 241 16.14 -4.15 16.88
CA THR A 241 17.38 -4.84 16.50
C THR A 241 17.11 -6.12 15.72
N ARG A 242 15.90 -6.64 15.78
CA ARG A 242 15.43 -7.83 15.05
C ARG A 242 14.84 -7.52 13.68
N ILE A 243 14.63 -6.25 13.35
CA ILE A 243 14.14 -5.87 12.01
C ILE A 243 15.27 -6.07 11.00
N PRO A 244 15.10 -6.96 10.01
CA PRO A 244 16.12 -7.16 8.98
C PRO A 244 16.26 -5.89 8.13
N ALA A 245 17.50 -5.53 7.77
CA ALA A 245 17.77 -4.38 6.92
C ALA A 245 18.76 -4.75 5.80
N PRO A 246 18.63 -4.15 4.61
CA PRO A 246 19.55 -4.34 3.52
C PRO A 246 20.95 -3.83 3.88
N LYS A 247 22.00 -4.48 3.38
CA LYS A 247 23.38 -4.04 3.63
C LYS A 247 23.63 -2.67 3.01
N GLY A 248 24.24 -1.78 3.79
CA GLY A 248 24.66 -0.45 3.31
C GLY A 248 23.53 0.58 3.22
N VAL A 249 22.34 0.24 3.64
CA VAL A 249 21.20 1.16 3.75
C VAL A 249 21.15 1.73 5.16
N ASP A 250 20.92 3.05 5.28
CA ASP A 250 20.68 3.67 6.58
C ASP A 250 19.41 3.10 7.22
N PHE A 251 19.51 2.73 8.50
CA PHE A 251 18.41 2.03 9.18
C PHE A 251 17.18 2.90 9.36
N ILE A 252 17.34 4.20 9.64
CA ILE A 252 16.21 5.13 9.77
C ILE A 252 15.52 5.28 8.40
N GLN A 253 16.30 5.48 7.33
CA GLN A 253 15.75 5.54 5.99
C GLN A 253 14.98 4.26 5.65
N TRP A 254 15.52 3.09 6.03
CA TRP A 254 14.91 1.78 5.78
C TRP A 254 13.53 1.62 6.45
N ILE A 255 13.45 1.89 7.74
CA ILE A 255 12.20 1.69 8.48
C ILE A 255 11.11 2.72 8.17
N LEU A 256 11.48 3.87 7.58
CA LEU A 256 10.57 4.91 7.10
C LEU A 256 10.16 4.72 5.64
N ALA A 257 10.75 3.75 4.93
CA ALA A 257 10.47 3.54 3.53
C ALA A 257 9.14 2.79 3.32
N TYR A 258 8.40 3.21 2.29
CA TYR A 258 7.40 2.38 1.64
C TYR A 258 8.08 1.12 1.09
N GLN A 259 7.47 -0.03 1.27
CA GLN A 259 7.99 -1.32 0.83
C GLN A 259 7.14 -1.87 -0.32
N GLY A 260 7.71 -2.00 -1.50
CA GLY A 260 7.04 -2.76 -2.57
C GLY A 260 6.92 -4.23 -2.17
N CYS A 261 5.73 -4.82 -2.14
CA CYS A 261 5.47 -6.16 -1.61
C CYS A 261 5.84 -6.34 -0.12
N GLY A 262 5.64 -5.32 0.72
CA GLY A 262 5.82 -5.40 2.18
C GLY A 262 4.49 -5.50 2.92
N PHE A 263 4.41 -6.34 3.95
CA PHE A 263 3.22 -6.55 4.77
C PHE A 263 3.55 -6.69 6.24
#